data_7f4b98d7808e6368affef8503ae225df
#
_entry.id   7f4b98d7808e6368affef8503ae225df
#
_cell.length_a   1.000
_cell.length_b   1.000
_cell.length_c   1.000
_cell.angle_alpha   90.00
_cell.angle_beta   90.00
_cell.angle_gamma   90.00
#
_symmetry.space_group_name_H-M   'P 1'
#
loop_
_entity.id
_entity.type
_entity.pdbx_description
1 polymer ?
#
loop_
_entity_poly.entity_id
_entity_poly.type
_entity_poly.pdbx_seq_one_letter_code
_entity_poly.pdbx_strand_id
1 'polypeptide(L)'
;MHKKVLTEVDLYTGEISMPKGFEIDRNIIKNDIIKSFVTEDRINNNPQAYSYKDYKVPFSQPLQWMQDYIRDHWRVEYYHTLVTKDIHGKILHPREQSFLRHHVDPVDLRNSPDYTLIYVVDVEPDSCECIIEYDNNRRKNRTWHIPIKNNHFIMFPATQKYMITENTSKKLNTILVINYEYI
;
A
#
# COMPACT_ATOMS: atom_id res chain seq x y z
N MET A 1 -39.51 -5.32 -10.32
CA MET A 1 -38.05 -5.51 -10.40
C MET A 1 -37.48 -5.24 -9.02
N HIS A 2 -36.75 -6.18 -8.42
CA HIS A 2 -36.13 -6.02 -7.10
C HIS A 2 -34.63 -5.89 -7.27
N LYS A 3 -34.02 -4.87 -6.62
CA LYS A 3 -32.58 -4.70 -6.53
C LYS A 3 -32.07 -5.42 -5.28
N LYS A 4 -31.06 -6.27 -5.41
CA LYS A 4 -30.33 -6.87 -4.28
C LYS A 4 -28.88 -6.42 -4.37
N VAL A 5 -28.35 -5.90 -3.28
CA VAL A 5 -26.92 -5.65 -3.13
C VAL A 5 -26.23 -6.99 -2.86
N LEU A 6 -25.24 -7.36 -3.65
CA LEU A 6 -24.57 -8.64 -3.53
C LEU A 6 -23.27 -8.54 -2.72
N THR A 7 -22.65 -7.37 -2.70
CA THR A 7 -21.41 -7.13 -1.97
C THR A 7 -21.29 -5.65 -1.61
N GLU A 8 -20.62 -5.37 -0.52
CA GLU A 8 -20.16 -4.05 -0.11
C GLU A 8 -18.64 -4.09 -0.05
N VAL A 9 -18.01 -2.98 -0.41
CA VAL A 9 -16.54 -2.84 -0.40
C VAL A 9 -16.21 -1.63 0.45
N ASP A 10 -15.48 -1.88 1.53
CA ASP A 10 -15.06 -0.84 2.47
C ASP A 10 -13.65 -0.37 2.15
N LEU A 11 -13.44 0.92 2.35
CA LEU A 11 -12.16 1.59 2.25
C LEU A 11 -11.83 2.24 3.59
N TYR A 12 -10.68 1.92 4.14
CA TYR A 12 -10.19 2.44 5.41
C TYR A 12 -9.05 3.41 5.17
N THR A 13 -9.13 4.59 5.76
CA THR A 13 -8.07 5.60 5.67
C THR A 13 -7.79 6.19 7.03
N GLY A 14 -6.55 6.54 7.30
CA GLY A 14 -6.19 7.17 8.56
C GLY A 14 -4.77 7.70 8.56
N GLU A 15 -4.46 8.44 9.61
CA GLU A 15 -3.12 8.89 9.93
C GLU A 15 -2.58 8.07 11.11
N ILE A 16 -1.31 7.69 11.06
CA ILE A 16 -0.67 7.03 12.19
C ILE A 16 -0.40 8.06 13.28
N SER A 17 -1.09 7.92 14.41
CA SER A 17 -0.94 8.81 15.56
C SER A 17 -0.41 8.03 16.75
N MET A 18 0.84 8.24 17.10
CA MET A 18 1.48 7.59 18.24
C MET A 18 1.22 8.38 19.54
N PRO A 19 1.31 7.74 20.71
CA PRO A 19 1.22 8.44 22.00
C PRO A 19 2.20 9.62 22.09
N LYS A 20 1.87 10.62 22.90
CA LYS A 20 2.70 11.83 23.08
C LYS A 20 4.16 11.47 23.37
N GLY A 21 5.08 12.10 22.63
CA GLY A 21 6.52 11.89 22.75
C GLY A 21 7.06 10.73 21.91
N PHE A 22 6.21 10.10 21.11
CA PHE A 22 6.59 9.03 20.21
C PHE A 22 6.25 9.42 18.77
N GLU A 23 7.22 9.35 17.89
CA GLU A 23 7.02 9.54 16.47
C GLU A 23 7.66 8.36 15.71
N ILE A 24 7.00 7.90 14.66
CA ILE A 24 7.59 6.91 13.77
C ILE A 24 8.65 7.60 12.91
N ASP A 25 9.89 7.15 13.02
CA ASP A 25 10.96 7.64 12.14
C ASP A 25 10.80 7.01 10.74
N ARG A 26 10.03 7.68 9.91
CA ARG A 26 9.79 7.28 8.52
C ARG A 26 11.05 7.28 7.66
N ASN A 27 12.10 8.02 8.06
CA ASN A 27 13.37 8.03 7.32
C ASN A 27 14.07 6.68 7.42
N ILE A 28 13.93 5.96 8.52
CA ILE A 28 14.47 4.59 8.65
C ILE A 28 13.78 3.68 7.63
N ILE A 29 12.44 3.69 7.58
CA ILE A 29 11.67 2.90 6.62
C ILE A 29 12.03 3.27 5.17
N LYS A 30 12.10 4.56 4.87
CA LYS A 30 12.53 5.07 3.55
C LYS A 30 13.92 4.55 3.16
N ASN A 31 14.88 4.65 4.08
CA ASN A 31 16.24 4.20 3.82
C ASN A 31 16.31 2.68 3.61
N ASP A 32 15.50 1.91 4.33
CA ASP A 32 15.42 0.47 4.17
C ASP A 32 14.85 0.08 2.78
N ILE A 33 13.82 0.80 2.33
CA ILE A 33 13.28 0.63 0.95
C ILE A 33 14.36 0.97 -0.09
N ILE A 34 15.07 2.09 0.07
CA ILE A 34 16.13 2.51 -0.86
C ILE A 34 17.29 1.52 -0.86
N LYS A 35 17.70 1.02 0.30
CA LYS A 35 18.77 -0.01 0.38
C LYS A 35 18.38 -1.29 -0.36
N SER A 36 17.14 -1.75 -0.17
CA SER A 36 16.65 -2.94 -0.88
C SER A 36 16.63 -2.72 -2.39
N PHE A 37 16.15 -1.57 -2.85
CA PHE A 37 16.23 -1.15 -4.24
C PHE A 37 17.66 -1.23 -4.79
N VAL A 38 18.61 -0.54 -4.15
CA VAL A 38 20.00 -0.51 -4.62
C VAL A 38 20.63 -1.90 -4.63
N THR A 39 20.30 -2.75 -3.65
CA THR A 39 20.83 -4.11 -3.57
C THR A 39 20.28 -4.99 -4.68
N GLU A 40 18.98 -4.96 -4.91
CA GLU A 40 18.34 -5.77 -5.95
C GLU A 40 18.75 -5.33 -7.37
N ASP A 41 18.91 -4.04 -7.60
CA ASP A 41 19.38 -3.53 -8.89
C ASP A 41 20.82 -3.94 -9.21
N ARG A 42 21.70 -3.96 -8.21
CA ARG A 42 23.07 -4.45 -8.38
C ARG A 42 23.11 -5.93 -8.78
N ILE A 43 22.16 -6.71 -8.26
CA ILE A 43 22.09 -8.16 -8.54
C ILE A 43 21.50 -8.43 -9.93
N ASN A 44 20.49 -7.66 -10.34
CA ASN A 44 19.68 -8.00 -11.50
C ASN A 44 20.08 -7.32 -12.81
N ASN A 45 20.96 -6.33 -12.79
CA ASN A 45 21.48 -5.61 -13.98
C ASN A 45 20.42 -5.20 -15.04
N ASN A 46 19.17 -4.98 -14.64
CA ASN A 46 18.08 -4.71 -15.57
C ASN A 46 17.45 -3.34 -15.29
N PRO A 47 17.87 -2.27 -16.00
CA PRO A 47 17.41 -0.91 -15.77
C PRO A 47 15.96 -0.63 -16.21
N GLN A 48 15.28 -1.55 -16.90
CA GLN A 48 13.95 -1.31 -17.45
C GLN A 48 12.78 -1.77 -16.57
N ALA A 49 13.02 -2.26 -15.37
CA ALA A 49 12.00 -2.92 -14.54
C ALA A 49 11.54 -2.11 -13.32
N TYR A 50 11.82 -0.82 -13.24
CA TYR A 50 11.61 -0.03 -12.01
C TYR A 50 10.17 0.07 -11.52
N SER A 51 9.21 0.18 -12.42
CA SER A 51 7.79 0.34 -12.06
C SER A 51 7.09 -0.97 -11.64
N TYR A 52 7.71 -2.12 -11.86
CA TYR A 52 7.11 -3.44 -11.60
C TYR A 52 7.61 -4.10 -10.32
N LYS A 53 8.72 -3.65 -9.75
CA LYS A 53 9.36 -4.33 -8.64
C LYS A 53 8.78 -3.92 -7.30
N ASP A 54 8.58 -4.94 -6.50
CA ASP A 54 8.30 -4.84 -5.09
C ASP A 54 9.59 -5.18 -4.33
N TYR A 55 10.10 -4.26 -3.54
CA TYR A 55 11.34 -4.44 -2.79
C TYR A 55 11.03 -4.96 -1.39
N LYS A 56 11.58 -6.10 -1.02
CA LYS A 56 11.44 -6.62 0.35
C LYS A 56 12.02 -5.62 1.33
N VAL A 57 11.21 -5.21 2.30
CA VAL A 57 11.63 -4.29 3.34
C VAL A 57 12.11 -5.09 4.55
N PRO A 58 13.33 -4.88 5.03
CA PRO A 58 13.82 -5.54 6.22
C PRO A 58 13.02 -5.10 7.45
N PHE A 59 13.02 -5.94 8.47
CA PHE A 59 12.43 -5.59 9.75
C PHE A 59 13.14 -4.38 10.36
N SER A 60 12.35 -3.41 10.81
CA SER A 60 12.83 -2.27 11.58
C SER A 60 11.82 -1.91 12.66
N GLN A 61 12.27 -1.31 13.75
CA GLN A 61 11.40 -0.94 14.86
C GLN A 61 10.31 0.07 14.47
N PRO A 62 10.58 1.12 13.67
CA PRO A 62 9.54 2.01 13.18
C PRO A 62 8.47 1.29 12.34
N LEU A 63 8.88 0.32 11.51
CA LEU A 63 7.96 -0.51 10.74
C LEU A 63 7.08 -1.37 11.64
N GLN A 64 7.65 -1.96 12.69
CA GLN A 64 6.90 -2.73 13.68
C GLN A 64 5.85 -1.88 14.39
N TRP A 65 6.23 -0.71 14.88
CA TRP A 65 5.32 0.18 15.58
C TRP A 65 4.15 0.64 14.70
N MET A 66 4.42 0.94 13.44
CA MET A 66 3.38 1.29 12.49
C MET A 66 2.39 0.14 12.29
N GLN A 67 2.89 -1.09 12.14
CA GLN A 67 2.04 -2.27 11.99
C GLN A 67 1.23 -2.56 13.26
N ASP A 68 1.84 -2.42 14.44
CA ASP A 68 1.16 -2.64 15.72
C ASP A 68 0.03 -1.63 15.92
N TYR A 69 0.27 -0.35 15.56
CA TYR A 69 -0.78 0.67 15.58
C TYR A 69 -2.00 0.25 14.74
N ILE A 70 -1.78 -0.18 13.51
CA ILE A 70 -2.86 -0.57 12.60
C ILE A 70 -3.57 -1.82 13.12
N ARG A 71 -2.84 -2.85 13.54
CA ARG A 71 -3.40 -4.10 14.04
C ARG A 71 -4.22 -3.90 15.31
N ASP A 72 -3.74 -3.07 16.23
CA ASP A 72 -4.44 -2.81 17.48
C ASP A 72 -5.75 -2.04 17.26
N HIS A 73 -5.74 -1.02 16.40
CA HIS A 73 -6.96 -0.29 16.04
C HIS A 73 -7.95 -1.19 15.31
N TRP A 74 -7.49 -1.99 14.38
CA TRP A 74 -8.33 -2.96 13.68
C TRP A 74 -8.98 -3.96 14.63
N ARG A 75 -8.20 -4.55 15.53
CA ARG A 75 -8.71 -5.52 16.50
C ARG A 75 -9.78 -4.96 17.42
N VAL A 76 -9.62 -3.71 17.85
CA VAL A 76 -10.61 -3.03 18.72
C VAL A 76 -11.91 -2.79 17.97
N GLU A 77 -11.87 -2.45 16.69
CA GLU A 77 -13.04 -2.08 15.92
C GLU A 77 -13.77 -3.29 15.30
N TYR A 78 -13.02 -4.26 14.79
CA TYR A 78 -13.58 -5.38 14.02
C TYR A 78 -13.48 -6.74 14.71
N TYR A 79 -12.87 -6.84 15.89
CA TYR A 79 -12.70 -8.06 16.67
C TYR A 79 -11.95 -9.19 15.95
N HIS A 80 -11.23 -8.90 14.90
CA HIS A 80 -10.38 -9.81 14.14
C HIS A 80 -8.92 -9.39 14.27
N THR A 81 -8.01 -10.35 14.11
CA THR A 81 -6.58 -10.08 14.15
C THR A 81 -6.01 -10.06 12.72
N LEU A 82 -5.30 -8.99 12.38
CA LEU A 82 -4.56 -8.92 11.12
C LEU A 82 -3.20 -9.59 11.28
N VAL A 83 -2.91 -10.51 10.37
CA VAL A 83 -1.60 -11.18 10.25
C VAL A 83 -0.94 -10.71 8.96
N THR A 84 0.29 -10.22 9.07
CA THR A 84 1.06 -9.76 7.92
C THR A 84 1.52 -10.94 7.08
N LYS A 85 1.15 -10.98 5.81
CA LYS A 85 1.62 -11.97 4.83
C LYS A 85 2.92 -11.54 4.18
N ASP A 86 2.94 -10.33 3.66
CA ASP A 86 4.13 -9.77 3.02
C ASP A 86 4.18 -8.25 3.17
N ILE A 87 5.40 -7.71 3.04
CA ILE A 87 5.67 -6.27 3.09
C ILE A 87 6.68 -5.95 2.00
N HIS A 88 6.34 -4.98 1.18
CA HIS A 88 7.27 -4.50 0.18
C HIS A 88 7.20 -2.99 0.02
N GLY A 89 8.32 -2.40 -0.30
CA GLY A 89 8.46 -0.99 -0.63
C GLY A 89 8.31 -0.74 -2.11
N LYS A 90 7.82 0.44 -2.46
CA LYS A 90 7.82 0.97 -3.82
C LYS A 90 8.52 2.31 -3.86
N ILE A 91 9.27 2.51 -4.93
CA ILE A 91 9.89 3.79 -5.28
C ILE A 91 9.26 4.24 -6.60
N LEU A 92 8.77 5.48 -6.61
CA LEU A 92 8.29 6.13 -7.82
C LEU A 92 9.26 7.26 -8.16
N HIS A 93 10.01 7.07 -9.24
CA HIS A 93 10.85 8.12 -9.80
C HIS A 93 9.98 9.24 -10.42
N PRO A 94 10.56 10.42 -10.66
CA PRO A 94 9.86 11.46 -11.42
C PRO A 94 9.31 10.91 -12.75
N ARG A 95 8.02 11.19 -13.03
CA ARG A 95 7.26 10.69 -14.19
C ARG A 95 6.98 9.18 -14.21
N GLU A 96 7.20 8.51 -13.11
CA GLU A 96 6.87 7.09 -12.97
C GLU A 96 5.52 6.92 -12.27
N GLN A 97 4.76 5.91 -12.69
CA GLN A 97 3.50 5.49 -12.10
C GLN A 97 3.53 3.98 -11.82
N SER A 98 2.68 3.52 -10.93
CA SER A 98 2.49 2.09 -10.75
C SER A 98 1.49 1.53 -11.78
N PHE A 99 1.50 0.18 -11.93
CA PHE A 99 0.47 -0.48 -12.73
C PHE A 99 -0.80 -0.68 -11.93
N LEU A 100 -1.92 -0.74 -12.63
CA LEU A 100 -3.18 -1.18 -12.06
C LEU A 100 -3.07 -2.67 -11.74
N ARG A 101 -3.16 -3.03 -10.46
CA ARG A 101 -3.01 -4.40 -9.98
C ARG A 101 -3.86 -4.68 -8.75
N HIS A 102 -4.05 -5.94 -8.45
CA HIS A 102 -4.55 -6.47 -7.17
C HIS A 102 -3.58 -7.52 -6.64
N HIS A 103 -3.78 -7.97 -5.41
CA HIS A 103 -2.87 -8.93 -4.76
C HIS A 103 -3.46 -10.33 -4.61
N VAL A 104 -4.69 -10.55 -5.06
CA VAL A 104 -5.31 -11.86 -5.06
C VAL A 104 -4.83 -12.66 -6.27
N ASP A 105 -4.33 -13.87 -6.03
CA ASP A 105 -4.04 -14.84 -7.07
C ASP A 105 -5.31 -15.66 -7.37
N PRO A 106 -5.89 -15.54 -8.56
CA PRO A 106 -7.11 -16.29 -8.91
C PRO A 106 -6.91 -17.81 -8.94
N VAL A 107 -5.66 -18.28 -9.05
CA VAL A 107 -5.31 -19.70 -9.05
C VAL A 107 -5.08 -20.22 -7.63
N ASP A 108 -4.67 -19.36 -6.71
CA ASP A 108 -4.38 -19.70 -5.31
C ASP A 108 -5.06 -18.76 -4.33
N LEU A 109 -6.39 -18.80 -4.31
CA LEU A 109 -7.20 -17.96 -3.41
C LEU A 109 -6.89 -18.22 -1.94
N ARG A 110 -6.56 -19.45 -1.58
CA ARG A 110 -6.28 -19.83 -0.18
C ARG A 110 -5.06 -19.13 0.38
N ASN A 111 -4.07 -18.88 -0.45
CA ASN A 111 -2.83 -18.21 -0.05
C ASN A 111 -2.84 -16.72 -0.43
N SER A 112 -3.93 -16.22 -0.99
CA SER A 112 -4.09 -14.79 -1.29
C SER A 112 -4.35 -13.99 -0.02
N PRO A 113 -3.96 -12.71 0.04
CA PRO A 113 -4.29 -11.84 1.17
C PRO A 113 -5.77 -11.43 1.15
N ASP A 114 -6.29 -11.04 2.31
CA ASP A 114 -7.63 -10.49 2.46
C ASP A 114 -7.64 -8.96 2.24
N TYR A 115 -6.60 -8.28 2.75
CA TYR A 115 -6.48 -6.83 2.67
C TYR A 115 -5.11 -6.41 2.14
N THR A 116 -5.13 -5.31 1.39
CA THR A 116 -3.92 -4.57 0.99
C THR A 116 -3.94 -3.22 1.68
N LEU A 117 -2.84 -2.87 2.30
CA LEU A 117 -2.61 -1.57 2.92
C LEU A 117 -1.47 -0.85 2.20
N ILE A 118 -1.71 0.40 1.87
CA ILE A 118 -0.70 1.34 1.37
C ILE A 118 -0.39 2.32 2.49
N TYR A 119 0.86 2.39 2.91
CA TYR A 119 1.35 3.40 3.85
C TYR A 119 2.29 4.36 3.15
N VAL A 120 2.02 5.65 3.31
CA VAL A 120 2.78 6.72 2.64
C VAL A 120 3.97 7.11 3.50
N VAL A 121 5.15 6.67 3.08
CA VAL A 121 6.41 6.88 3.82
C VAL A 121 6.95 8.28 3.60
N ASP A 122 7.20 8.62 2.33
CA ASP A 122 7.72 9.95 1.95
C ASP A 122 7.31 10.27 0.50
N VAL A 123 6.42 11.23 0.36
CA VAL A 123 5.95 11.73 -0.94
C VAL A 123 5.96 13.26 -0.92
N GLU A 124 6.24 13.87 -2.07
CA GLU A 124 6.04 15.31 -2.22
C GLU A 124 4.54 15.61 -2.22
N PRO A 125 4.11 16.66 -1.52
CA PRO A 125 2.70 17.05 -1.49
C PRO A 125 2.11 17.19 -2.91
N ASP A 126 0.90 16.68 -3.10
CA ASP A 126 0.11 16.75 -4.33
C ASP A 126 0.81 16.19 -5.58
N SER A 127 1.84 15.36 -5.41
CA SER A 127 2.62 14.81 -6.53
C SER A 127 2.04 13.55 -7.13
N CYS A 128 1.21 12.82 -6.41
CA CYS A 128 0.53 11.62 -6.88
C CYS A 128 -0.69 11.27 -6.02
N GLU A 129 -1.52 10.39 -6.54
CA GLU A 129 -2.74 9.90 -5.90
C GLU A 129 -2.77 8.37 -5.93
N CYS A 130 -3.52 7.77 -5.01
CA CYS A 130 -3.92 6.38 -5.10
C CYS A 130 -5.28 6.30 -5.79
N ILE A 131 -5.36 5.56 -6.89
CA ILE A 131 -6.62 5.26 -7.58
C ILE A 131 -7.03 3.84 -7.22
N ILE A 132 -8.28 3.67 -6.77
CA ILE A 132 -8.88 2.37 -6.52
C ILE A 132 -10.02 2.16 -7.50
N GLU A 133 -9.97 1.04 -8.23
CA GLU A 133 -11.04 0.60 -9.12
C GLU A 133 -12.00 -0.29 -8.32
N TYR A 134 -13.26 0.13 -8.15
CA TYR A 134 -14.23 -0.57 -7.32
C TYR A 134 -15.47 -1.10 -8.07
N ASP A 135 -15.59 -0.81 -9.36
CA ASP A 135 -16.62 -1.34 -10.23
C ASP A 135 -16.00 -1.63 -11.60
N ASN A 136 -15.94 -2.89 -11.96
CA ASN A 136 -15.39 -3.35 -13.24
C ASN A 136 -16.45 -3.52 -14.34
N ASN A 137 -17.64 -2.97 -14.16
CA ASN A 137 -18.64 -2.95 -15.22
C ASN A 137 -18.16 -2.07 -16.37
N ARG A 138 -18.02 -2.67 -17.58
CA ARG A 138 -17.48 -2.00 -18.76
C ARG A 138 -18.08 -0.62 -19.07
N ARG A 139 -19.36 -0.39 -18.68
CA ARG A 139 -20.07 0.87 -18.94
C ARG A 139 -20.08 1.83 -17.74
N LYS A 140 -19.73 1.35 -16.55
CA LYS A 140 -19.80 2.08 -15.29
C LYS A 140 -18.55 1.90 -14.46
N ASN A 141 -17.42 1.66 -15.11
CA ASN A 141 -16.15 1.57 -14.40
C ASN A 141 -15.98 2.80 -13.52
N ARG A 142 -15.82 2.59 -12.22
CA ARG A 142 -15.68 3.66 -11.24
C ARG A 142 -14.33 3.55 -10.56
N THR A 143 -13.72 4.70 -10.45
CA THR A 143 -12.47 4.86 -9.75
C THR A 143 -12.65 5.88 -8.64
N TRP A 144 -12.00 5.64 -7.53
CA TRP A 144 -11.88 6.60 -6.45
C TRP A 144 -10.45 7.12 -6.41
N HIS A 145 -10.30 8.42 -6.46
CA HIS A 145 -9.03 9.12 -6.39
C HIS A 145 -8.80 9.60 -4.97
N ILE A 146 -7.71 9.14 -4.36
CA ILE A 146 -7.36 9.43 -2.98
C ILE A 146 -6.02 10.15 -2.98
N PRO A 147 -5.99 11.45 -2.60
CA PRO A 147 -4.74 12.14 -2.38
C PRO A 147 -3.92 11.45 -1.29
N ILE A 148 -2.68 11.09 -1.60
CA ILE A 148 -1.80 10.46 -0.63
C ILE A 148 -0.99 11.52 0.13
N LYS A 149 -0.89 11.32 1.45
CA LYS A 149 -0.18 12.23 2.35
C LYS A 149 0.78 11.43 3.21
N ASN A 150 1.89 12.04 3.55
CA ASN A 150 2.88 11.44 4.45
C ASN A 150 2.27 11.00 5.77
N ASN A 151 2.67 9.85 6.29
CA ASN A 151 2.18 9.25 7.52
C ASN A 151 0.71 8.79 7.50
N HIS A 152 0.07 8.75 6.32
CA HIS A 152 -1.28 8.23 6.16
C HIS A 152 -1.25 6.82 5.56
N PHE A 153 -2.31 6.08 5.83
CA PHE A 153 -2.53 4.78 5.22
C PHE A 153 -3.89 4.72 4.51
N ILE A 154 -3.96 3.83 3.54
CA ILE A 154 -5.18 3.45 2.81
C ILE A 154 -5.22 1.94 2.85
N MET A 155 -6.31 1.34 3.34
CA MET A 155 -6.48 -0.11 3.36
C MET A 155 -7.81 -0.49 2.72
N PHE A 156 -7.79 -1.56 1.93
CA PHE A 156 -8.94 -2.04 1.16
C PHE A 156 -8.82 -3.55 0.93
N PRO A 157 -9.92 -4.24 0.56
CA PRO A 157 -9.87 -5.66 0.21
C PRO A 157 -8.87 -5.93 -0.91
N ALA A 158 -8.04 -6.95 -0.76
CA ALA A 158 -6.98 -7.29 -1.71
C ALA A 158 -7.47 -7.66 -3.12
N THR A 159 -8.77 -7.91 -3.27
CA THR A 159 -9.45 -8.12 -4.55
C THR A 159 -9.60 -6.84 -5.38
N GLN A 160 -9.52 -5.67 -4.74
CA GLN A 160 -9.65 -4.39 -5.43
C GLN A 160 -8.38 -4.06 -6.19
N LYS A 161 -8.54 -3.58 -7.40
CA LYS A 161 -7.42 -3.08 -8.20
C LYS A 161 -7.08 -1.66 -7.78
N TYR A 162 -5.81 -1.37 -7.72
CA TYR A 162 -5.31 -0.04 -7.42
C TYR A 162 -4.08 0.31 -8.25
N MET A 163 -3.81 1.58 -8.35
CA MET A 163 -2.56 2.12 -8.89
C MET A 163 -2.19 3.42 -8.16
N ILE A 164 -0.91 3.75 -8.18
CA ILE A 164 -0.43 5.08 -7.82
C ILE A 164 -0.17 5.84 -9.12
N THR A 165 -0.72 7.04 -9.22
CA THR A 165 -0.57 7.89 -10.41
C THR A 165 0.87 8.34 -10.60
N GLU A 166 1.14 8.95 -11.74
CA GLU A 166 2.45 9.50 -12.08
C GLU A 166 2.97 10.45 -10.99
N ASN A 167 4.22 10.25 -10.59
CA ASN A 167 4.92 11.18 -9.72
C ASN A 167 5.29 12.45 -10.52
N THR A 168 4.53 13.51 -10.31
CA THR A 168 4.71 14.80 -11.00
C THR A 168 5.84 15.63 -10.41
N SER A 169 6.41 15.22 -9.27
CA SER A 169 7.51 15.92 -8.60
C SER A 169 8.87 15.62 -9.24
N LYS A 170 9.91 16.32 -8.77
CA LYS A 170 11.30 16.07 -9.15
C LYS A 170 12.04 15.16 -8.17
N LYS A 171 11.36 14.70 -7.10
CA LYS A 171 11.93 13.85 -6.06
C LYS A 171 11.38 12.43 -6.14
N LEU A 172 12.06 11.51 -5.47
CA LEU A 172 11.58 10.15 -5.30
C LEU A 172 10.42 10.13 -4.31
N ASN A 173 9.35 9.45 -4.67
CA ASN A 173 8.28 9.11 -3.74
C ASN A 173 8.45 7.67 -3.27
N THR A 174 8.28 7.44 -1.98
CA THR A 174 8.39 6.11 -1.36
C THR A 174 7.12 5.76 -0.62
N ILE A 175 6.59 4.59 -0.91
CA ILE A 175 5.42 4.02 -0.25
C ILE A 175 5.70 2.60 0.19
N LEU A 176 4.93 2.12 1.15
CA LEU A 176 4.93 0.74 1.64
C LEU A 176 3.62 0.09 1.25
N VAL A 177 3.68 -1.15 0.79
CA VAL A 177 2.53 -1.99 0.54
C VAL A 177 2.61 -3.18 1.49
N ILE A 178 1.56 -3.41 2.26
CA ILE A 178 1.46 -4.50 3.22
C ILE A 178 0.22 -5.30 2.90
N ASN A 179 0.38 -6.59 2.76
CA ASN A 179 -0.73 -7.51 2.59
C ASN A 179 -1.02 -8.25 3.89
N TYR A 180 -2.28 -8.27 4.27
CA TYR A 180 -2.78 -8.90 5.48
C TYR A 180 -3.75 -10.03 5.16
N GLU A 181 -3.75 -11.06 6.02
CA GLU A 181 -4.89 -11.94 6.21
C GLU A 181 -5.48 -11.70 7.60
N TYR A 182 -6.75 -11.99 7.79
CA TYR A 182 -7.40 -11.89 9.10
C TYR A 182 -7.73 -13.28 9.66
N ILE A 183 -7.62 -13.42 10.98
CA ILE A 183 -7.92 -14.65 11.74
C ILE A 183 -8.82 -14.36 12.93
#